data_366dae3f8d6a2ce9c3125c4aa3fcc1ad
#
_entry.id   366dae3f8d6a2ce9c3125c4aa3fcc1ad
#
_cell.length_a   1.000
_cell.length_b   1.000
_cell.length_c   1.000
_cell.angle_alpha   90.00
_cell.angle_beta   90.00
_cell.angle_gamma   90.00
#
_symmetry.space_group_name_H-M   'P 1'
#
loop_
_entity.id
_entity.type
_entity.pdbx_description
1 polymer ?
#
loop_
_entity_poly.entity_id
_entity_poly.type
_entity_poly.pdbx_seq_one_letter_code
_entity_poly.pdbx_strand_id
1 'polypeptide(L)'
;MECSEKPVFHNYTGRELAQIRITPPDEAVRKLVKKHWDTLAKPLDGMGSFETITAQIGAILGTEVIDIRKKGVLLFCADNGIVEEGVTQSGQEVTLAVAKSMARKGSSVCRMAQSIGAETIPVDIGINSEESIPGVWNCKVCSGTRNFLKEPAMTEEETVRAIATGTRLVRECKEKGYGILATGEMGIGNTTTSSAVTAALLQCGAEEVTGRGAGLTDQGLARKQQVVRTALETYDLWHADAFTVLQTVGGLDIAGLTGM
;
A
#
# COMPACT_ATOMS: atom_id res chain seq x y z
N MET A 1 21.57 1.66 -1.70
CA MET A 1 21.41 2.26 -3.04
C MET A 1 20.70 3.56 -2.80
N GLU A 2 21.35 4.68 -2.95
CA GLU A 2 20.69 5.97 -2.90
C GLU A 2 19.71 6.04 -4.07
N CYS A 3 18.51 6.55 -3.81
CA CYS A 3 17.60 6.98 -4.86
C CYS A 3 18.38 7.99 -5.70
N SER A 4 18.86 7.57 -6.86
CA SER A 4 19.73 8.39 -7.70
C SER A 4 18.95 9.61 -8.14
N GLU A 5 19.49 10.78 -7.83
CA GLU A 5 19.03 12.13 -8.14
C GLU A 5 17.74 12.54 -7.40
N LYS A 6 17.77 13.77 -6.86
CA LYS A 6 16.57 14.40 -6.25
C LYS A 6 15.41 14.17 -7.20
N PRO A 7 14.33 13.50 -6.76
CA PRO A 7 13.22 13.21 -7.65
C PRO A 7 12.75 14.52 -8.24
N VAL A 8 12.75 14.63 -9.56
CA VAL A 8 11.93 15.63 -10.25
C VAL A 8 10.51 15.21 -9.92
N PHE A 9 9.97 15.75 -8.81
CA PHE A 9 8.57 15.62 -8.51
C PHE A 9 7.85 16.29 -9.68
N HIS A 10 7.29 15.51 -10.59
CA HIS A 10 6.21 16.03 -11.38
C HIS A 10 5.14 16.38 -10.35
N ASN A 11 4.88 17.66 -10.20
CA ASN A 11 3.82 18.16 -9.32
C ASN A 11 2.50 17.73 -9.92
N TYR A 12 2.11 16.47 -9.70
CA TYR A 12 0.79 16.01 -10.06
C TYR A 12 -0.22 16.77 -9.20
N THR A 13 -1.20 17.35 -9.85
CA THR A 13 -2.43 17.78 -9.19
C THR A 13 -3.37 16.57 -9.05
N GLY A 14 -4.34 16.65 -8.16
CA GLY A 14 -5.38 15.60 -8.06
C GLY A 14 -6.09 15.36 -9.40
N ARG A 15 -6.24 16.40 -10.23
CA ARG A 15 -6.79 16.29 -11.60
C ARG A 15 -5.91 15.49 -12.54
N GLU A 16 -4.60 15.65 -12.48
CA GLU A 16 -3.64 14.90 -13.33
C GLU A 16 -3.58 13.43 -12.93
N LEU A 17 -3.66 13.12 -11.64
CA LEU A 17 -3.78 11.72 -11.16
C LEU A 17 -5.05 11.06 -11.71
N ALA A 18 -6.18 11.75 -11.71
CA ALA A 18 -7.44 11.25 -12.25
C ALA A 18 -7.41 11.06 -13.78
N GLN A 19 -6.46 11.67 -14.50
CA GLN A 19 -6.28 11.54 -15.95
C GLN A 19 -5.33 10.42 -16.36
N ILE A 20 -4.69 9.72 -15.41
CA ILE A 20 -3.82 8.58 -15.72
C ILE A 20 -4.66 7.52 -16.41
N ARG A 21 -4.34 7.23 -17.67
CA ARG A 21 -5.00 6.17 -18.43
C ARG A 21 -4.36 4.83 -18.07
N ILE A 22 -5.18 3.94 -17.54
CA ILE A 22 -4.80 2.53 -17.33
C ILE A 22 -5.27 1.75 -18.54
N THR A 23 -4.32 1.14 -19.27
CA THR A 23 -4.65 0.30 -20.42
C THR A 23 -5.33 -0.98 -19.91
N PRO A 24 -6.51 -1.35 -20.45
CA PRO A 24 -7.15 -2.60 -20.06
C PRO A 24 -6.32 -3.81 -20.49
N PRO A 25 -6.43 -4.94 -19.79
CA PRO A 25 -5.76 -6.19 -20.18
C PRO A 25 -6.18 -6.62 -21.60
N ASP A 26 -5.25 -7.22 -22.34
CA ASP A 26 -5.48 -7.72 -23.70
C ASP A 26 -6.26 -9.04 -23.67
N GLU A 27 -7.54 -8.99 -24.03
CA GLU A 27 -8.43 -10.16 -24.03
C GLU A 27 -8.05 -11.19 -25.13
N ALA A 28 -7.39 -10.77 -26.20
CA ALA A 28 -6.92 -11.72 -27.22
C ALA A 28 -5.76 -12.56 -26.66
N VAL A 29 -4.83 -11.91 -25.96
CA VAL A 29 -3.72 -12.60 -25.28
C VAL A 29 -4.25 -13.50 -24.16
N ARG A 30 -5.25 -13.07 -23.39
CA ARG A 30 -5.88 -13.91 -22.37
C ARG A 30 -6.37 -15.24 -22.97
N LYS A 31 -7.06 -15.16 -24.10
CA LYS A 31 -7.56 -16.35 -24.82
C LYS A 31 -6.43 -17.23 -25.34
N LEU A 32 -5.33 -16.63 -25.83
CA LEU A 32 -4.16 -17.38 -26.29
C LEU A 32 -3.51 -18.18 -25.16
N VAL A 33 -3.27 -17.54 -23.99
CA VAL A 33 -2.70 -18.23 -22.83
C VAL A 33 -3.62 -19.36 -22.36
N LYS A 34 -4.95 -19.12 -22.28
CA LYS A 34 -5.89 -20.17 -21.92
C LYS A 34 -5.87 -21.33 -22.92
N LYS A 35 -5.88 -21.03 -24.22
CA LYS A 35 -5.77 -22.05 -25.27
C LYS A 35 -4.47 -22.86 -25.15
N HIS A 36 -3.35 -22.20 -24.80
CA HIS A 36 -2.09 -22.90 -24.55
C HIS A 36 -2.23 -23.92 -23.41
N TRP A 37 -2.85 -23.54 -22.28
CA TRP A 37 -3.15 -24.45 -21.17
C TRP A 37 -3.97 -25.66 -21.61
N ASP A 38 -4.95 -25.47 -22.51
CA ASP A 38 -5.83 -26.53 -23.00
C ASP A 38 -5.13 -27.50 -23.96
N THR A 39 -3.96 -27.13 -24.52
CA THR A 39 -3.12 -28.02 -25.35
C THR A 39 -2.20 -28.94 -24.54
N LEU A 40 -2.03 -28.68 -23.25
CA LEU A 40 -1.15 -29.50 -22.41
C LEU A 40 -1.85 -30.84 -22.04
N ALA A 41 -1.03 -31.86 -21.83
CA ALA A 41 -1.49 -33.21 -21.46
C ALA A 41 -1.96 -33.21 -19.97
N LYS A 42 -3.11 -32.63 -19.70
CA LYS A 42 -3.78 -32.56 -18.38
C LYS A 42 -5.29 -32.51 -18.58
N PRO A 43 -6.11 -32.79 -17.55
CA PRO A 43 -7.55 -32.51 -17.60
C PRO A 43 -7.80 -31.03 -17.91
N LEU A 44 -8.87 -30.72 -18.65
CA LEU A 44 -9.30 -29.33 -18.85
C LEU A 44 -9.52 -28.68 -17.49
N ASP A 45 -9.03 -27.46 -17.34
CA ASP A 45 -9.05 -26.68 -16.10
C ASP A 45 -8.41 -27.39 -14.89
N GLY A 46 -7.59 -28.42 -15.12
CA GLY A 46 -7.03 -29.27 -14.08
C GLY A 46 -6.09 -28.55 -13.09
N MET A 47 -5.56 -27.39 -13.47
CA MET A 47 -4.76 -26.52 -12.57
C MET A 47 -5.62 -25.45 -11.88
N GLY A 48 -6.93 -25.42 -12.11
CA GLY A 48 -7.88 -24.53 -11.45
C GLY A 48 -7.54 -23.05 -11.64
N SER A 49 -7.60 -22.28 -10.55
CA SER A 49 -7.35 -20.82 -10.58
C SER A 49 -5.96 -20.43 -11.10
N PHE A 50 -4.98 -21.33 -11.06
CA PHE A 50 -3.63 -21.05 -11.59
C PHE A 50 -3.67 -20.75 -13.09
N GLU A 51 -4.48 -21.45 -13.87
CA GLU A 51 -4.67 -21.19 -15.30
C GLU A 51 -5.31 -19.81 -15.54
N THR A 52 -6.32 -19.47 -14.74
CA THR A 52 -6.99 -18.17 -14.83
C THR A 52 -6.04 -17.01 -14.46
N ILE A 53 -5.25 -17.18 -13.38
CA ILE A 53 -4.29 -16.16 -12.92
C ILE A 53 -3.19 -15.97 -13.98
N THR A 54 -2.63 -17.04 -14.54
CA THR A 54 -1.60 -16.91 -15.56
C THR A 54 -2.14 -16.30 -16.86
N ALA A 55 -3.37 -16.63 -17.27
CA ALA A 55 -4.03 -15.99 -18.39
C ALA A 55 -4.24 -14.49 -18.16
N GLN A 56 -4.60 -14.09 -16.93
CA GLN A 56 -4.71 -12.69 -16.54
C GLN A 56 -3.35 -11.98 -16.60
N ILE A 57 -2.30 -12.59 -16.10
CA ILE A 57 -0.93 -12.03 -16.16
C ILE A 57 -0.51 -11.82 -17.62
N GLY A 58 -0.71 -12.80 -18.47
CA GLY A 58 -0.42 -12.68 -19.90
C GLY A 58 -1.17 -11.52 -20.56
N ALA A 59 -2.47 -11.38 -20.25
CA ALA A 59 -3.30 -10.26 -20.72
C ALA A 59 -2.78 -8.89 -20.28
N ILE A 60 -2.31 -8.77 -19.04
CA ILE A 60 -1.73 -7.54 -18.50
C ILE A 60 -0.39 -7.22 -19.17
N LEU A 61 0.44 -8.23 -19.39
CA LEU A 61 1.74 -8.08 -20.03
C LEU A 61 1.64 -7.92 -21.55
N GLY A 62 0.50 -8.21 -22.17
CA GLY A 62 0.31 -8.20 -23.62
C GLY A 62 1.11 -9.29 -24.35
N THR A 63 1.42 -10.41 -23.69
CA THR A 63 2.21 -11.51 -24.25
C THR A 63 1.84 -12.86 -23.64
N GLU A 64 1.89 -13.92 -24.44
CA GLU A 64 1.74 -15.30 -23.95
C GLU A 64 3.03 -15.85 -23.30
N VAL A 65 4.17 -15.18 -23.51
CA VAL A 65 5.44 -15.51 -22.87
C VAL A 65 5.56 -14.77 -21.56
N ILE A 66 5.14 -15.40 -20.47
CA ILE A 66 5.08 -14.80 -19.14
C ILE A 66 6.44 -14.94 -18.45
N ASP A 67 7.09 -13.81 -18.16
CA ASP A 67 8.31 -13.78 -17.35
C ASP A 67 8.08 -12.96 -16.06
N ILE A 68 7.94 -13.67 -14.96
CA ILE A 68 7.81 -13.09 -13.60
C ILE A 68 8.95 -13.54 -12.70
N ARG A 69 10.11 -13.89 -13.25
CA ARG A 69 11.26 -14.39 -12.46
C ARG A 69 11.77 -13.36 -11.49
N LYS A 70 11.86 -12.08 -11.88
CA LYS A 70 12.21 -11.00 -10.98
C LYS A 70 10.97 -10.49 -10.26
N LYS A 71 10.91 -10.75 -8.96
CA LYS A 71 9.77 -10.45 -8.09
C LYS A 71 10.18 -9.44 -7.02
N GLY A 72 9.31 -8.50 -6.70
CA GLY A 72 9.53 -7.53 -5.64
C GLY A 72 8.36 -7.42 -4.67
N VAL A 73 8.66 -6.97 -3.46
CA VAL A 73 7.66 -6.55 -2.46
C VAL A 73 7.99 -5.11 -2.09
N LEU A 74 7.16 -4.16 -2.51
CA LEU A 74 7.25 -2.76 -2.09
C LEU A 74 6.57 -2.59 -0.73
N LEU A 75 7.31 -2.08 0.26
CA LEU A 75 6.88 -1.97 1.65
C LEU A 75 6.93 -0.50 2.06
N PHE A 76 5.80 0.19 2.01
CA PHE A 76 5.70 1.59 2.42
C PHE A 76 5.69 1.72 3.94
N CYS A 77 6.64 2.49 4.49
CA CYS A 77 6.79 2.70 5.92
C CYS A 77 6.40 4.15 6.25
N ALA A 78 5.41 4.33 7.13
CA ALA A 78 4.95 5.64 7.56
C ALA A 78 4.37 5.57 8.97
N ASP A 79 4.49 6.66 9.72
CA ASP A 79 3.85 6.83 11.02
C ASP A 79 2.49 7.52 10.89
N ASN A 80 1.57 7.16 11.79
CA ASN A 80 0.21 7.67 11.80
C ASN A 80 -0.04 8.45 13.10
N GLY A 81 -0.40 9.73 13.00
CA GLY A 81 -0.63 10.61 14.15
C GLY A 81 -1.78 10.17 15.04
N ILE A 82 -2.70 9.35 14.57
CA ILE A 82 -3.79 8.80 15.36
C ILE A 82 -3.34 7.93 16.54
N VAL A 83 -2.09 7.53 16.58
CA VAL A 83 -1.48 6.81 17.71
C VAL A 83 -1.62 7.59 19.01
N GLU A 84 -1.66 8.92 18.96
CA GLU A 84 -1.89 9.79 20.13
C GLU A 84 -3.19 9.47 20.88
N GLU A 85 -4.17 8.89 20.19
CA GLU A 85 -5.45 8.52 20.78
C GLU A 85 -5.42 7.19 21.56
N GLY A 86 -4.26 6.55 21.70
CA GLY A 86 -4.11 5.30 22.45
C GLY A 86 -4.85 4.12 21.80
N VAL A 87 -4.84 4.07 20.47
CA VAL A 87 -5.47 3.02 19.63
C VAL A 87 -4.51 1.90 19.27
N THR A 88 -3.30 1.90 19.84
CA THR A 88 -2.23 0.92 19.60
C THR A 88 -1.59 0.48 20.91
N GLN A 89 -0.93 -0.69 20.89
CA GLN A 89 -0.17 -1.19 22.06
C GLN A 89 1.25 -0.66 22.13
N SER A 90 1.80 -0.18 21.02
CA SER A 90 3.17 0.32 20.88
C SER A 90 3.18 1.71 20.28
N GLY A 91 4.25 2.45 20.51
CA GLY A 91 4.47 3.77 19.93
C GLY A 91 5.09 3.72 18.53
N GLN A 92 5.24 4.91 17.93
CA GLN A 92 5.79 5.09 16.57
C GLN A 92 7.25 4.63 16.43
N GLU A 93 8.02 4.53 17.53
CA GLU A 93 9.39 4.02 17.52
C GLU A 93 9.50 2.60 16.92
N VAL A 94 8.42 1.83 16.95
CA VAL A 94 8.39 0.47 16.37
C VAL A 94 8.41 0.53 14.85
N THR A 95 7.79 1.52 14.21
CA THR A 95 7.85 1.71 12.75
C THR A 95 9.29 1.83 12.28
N LEU A 96 10.07 2.70 12.91
CA LEU A 96 11.49 2.89 12.62
C LEU A 96 12.30 1.61 12.85
N ALA A 97 12.08 0.93 13.98
CA ALA A 97 12.78 -0.30 14.33
C ALA A 97 12.52 -1.42 13.30
N VAL A 98 11.27 -1.57 12.85
CA VAL A 98 10.89 -2.57 11.83
C VAL A 98 11.46 -2.20 10.46
N ALA A 99 11.45 -0.92 10.06
CA ALA A 99 12.09 -0.48 8.82
C ALA A 99 13.59 -0.82 8.80
N LYS A 100 14.30 -0.58 9.90
CA LYS A 100 15.70 -1.01 10.08
C LYS A 100 15.88 -2.53 10.00
N SER A 101 14.94 -3.29 10.56
CA SER A 101 14.95 -4.75 10.47
C SER A 101 14.74 -5.24 9.03
N MET A 102 13.82 -4.60 8.28
CA MET A 102 13.60 -4.88 6.86
C MET A 102 14.85 -4.58 6.02
N ALA A 103 15.53 -3.46 6.26
CA ALA A 103 16.78 -3.09 5.59
C ALA A 103 17.86 -4.18 5.76
N ARG A 104 17.92 -4.79 6.96
CA ARG A 104 18.83 -5.90 7.29
C ARG A 104 18.29 -7.28 6.89
N LYS A 105 17.16 -7.35 6.17
CA LYS A 105 16.48 -8.58 5.75
C LYS A 105 16.07 -9.49 6.94
N GLY A 106 15.84 -8.90 8.12
CA GLY A 106 15.53 -9.61 9.37
C GLY A 106 14.05 -9.81 9.67
N SER A 107 13.15 -9.12 9.00
CA SER A 107 11.70 -9.19 9.26
C SER A 107 11.06 -10.45 8.67
N SER A 108 9.87 -10.81 9.15
CA SER A 108 9.10 -11.97 8.65
C SER A 108 8.84 -11.88 7.15
N VAL A 109 8.42 -10.72 6.65
CA VAL A 109 8.18 -10.52 5.21
C VAL A 109 9.45 -10.74 4.38
N CYS A 110 10.62 -10.34 4.89
CA CYS A 110 11.89 -10.58 4.22
C CYS A 110 12.21 -12.07 4.11
N ARG A 111 11.96 -12.83 5.17
CA ARG A 111 12.16 -14.29 5.19
C ARG A 111 11.21 -15.01 4.24
N MET A 112 9.94 -14.62 4.25
CA MET A 112 8.94 -15.16 3.33
C MET A 112 9.27 -14.82 1.88
N ALA A 113 9.60 -13.58 1.57
CA ALA A 113 10.00 -13.15 0.23
C ALA A 113 11.23 -13.92 -0.28
N GLN A 114 12.23 -14.10 0.58
CA GLN A 114 13.44 -14.86 0.27
C GLN A 114 13.14 -16.30 -0.16
N SER A 115 12.15 -16.97 0.47
CA SER A 115 11.81 -18.36 0.17
C SER A 115 11.26 -18.56 -1.25
N ILE A 116 10.75 -17.51 -1.87
CA ILE A 116 10.23 -17.51 -3.26
C ILE A 116 11.12 -16.71 -4.23
N GLY A 117 12.29 -16.30 -3.80
CA GLY A 117 13.21 -15.49 -4.62
C GLY A 117 12.68 -14.09 -4.93
N ALA A 118 11.86 -13.51 -4.04
CA ALA A 118 11.39 -12.14 -4.17
C ALA A 118 12.28 -11.18 -3.35
N GLU A 119 12.53 -10.00 -3.89
CA GLU A 119 13.27 -8.92 -3.23
C GLU A 119 12.33 -8.04 -2.41
N THR A 120 12.67 -7.75 -1.16
CA THR A 120 11.96 -6.77 -0.34
C THR A 120 12.57 -5.39 -0.51
N ILE A 121 11.73 -4.40 -0.79
CA ILE A 121 12.09 -3.00 -1.06
C ILE A 121 11.36 -2.13 -0.04
N PRO A 122 11.93 -1.90 1.15
CA PRO A 122 11.36 -0.99 2.13
C PRO A 122 11.51 0.45 1.66
N VAL A 123 10.45 1.24 1.80
CA VAL A 123 10.34 2.63 1.37
C VAL A 123 9.92 3.49 2.55
N ASP A 124 10.73 4.44 2.95
CA ASP A 124 10.32 5.48 3.88
C ASP A 124 9.50 6.53 3.10
N ILE A 125 8.18 6.50 3.28
CA ILE A 125 7.28 7.50 2.72
C ILE A 125 6.81 8.50 3.79
N GLY A 126 7.04 8.19 5.07
CA GLY A 126 6.61 9.06 6.15
C GLY A 126 6.93 8.55 7.56
N ILE A 127 8.10 7.96 7.78
CA ILE A 127 8.54 7.62 9.14
C ILE A 127 8.84 8.93 9.90
N ASN A 128 8.33 9.06 11.12
CA ASN A 128 8.56 10.22 11.98
C ASN A 128 9.96 10.13 12.63
N SER A 129 10.98 10.28 11.80
CA SER A 129 12.39 10.29 12.19
C SER A 129 13.22 11.01 11.14
N GLU A 130 14.21 11.77 11.57
CA GLU A 130 15.23 12.40 10.68
C GLU A 130 16.35 11.45 10.29
N GLU A 131 16.33 10.21 10.82
CA GLU A 131 17.38 9.25 10.57
C GLU A 131 17.31 8.69 9.15
N SER A 132 18.40 8.76 8.40
CA SER A 132 18.54 8.06 7.13
C SER A 132 18.86 6.59 7.39
N ILE A 133 18.05 5.67 6.86
CA ILE A 133 18.17 4.23 7.09
C ILE A 133 18.82 3.58 5.85
N PRO A 134 20.09 3.16 5.93
CA PRO A 134 20.74 2.46 4.82
C PRO A 134 19.95 1.19 4.42
N GLY A 135 19.64 1.04 3.13
CA GLY A 135 18.84 -0.07 2.60
C GLY A 135 17.32 0.16 2.60
N VAL A 136 16.85 1.32 3.04
CA VAL A 136 15.49 1.82 2.86
C VAL A 136 15.50 2.92 1.80
N TRP A 137 14.59 2.86 0.84
CA TRP A 137 14.44 3.92 -0.15
C TRP A 137 13.81 5.15 0.49
N ASN A 138 14.53 6.26 0.50
CA ASN A 138 14.03 7.51 1.08
C ASN A 138 13.13 8.22 0.06
N CYS A 139 11.83 8.17 0.31
CA CYS A 139 10.79 8.83 -0.49
C CYS A 139 9.86 9.65 0.41
N LYS A 140 10.36 10.12 1.55
CA LYS A 140 9.60 10.80 2.59
C LYS A 140 8.82 12.01 2.05
N VAL A 141 7.51 11.99 2.28
CA VAL A 141 6.59 13.09 1.98
C VAL A 141 6.56 14.08 3.14
N CYS A 142 6.32 13.56 4.35
CA CYS A 142 6.41 14.30 5.63
C CYS A 142 6.71 13.34 6.78
N SER A 143 6.94 13.85 7.97
CA SER A 143 7.27 13.06 9.17
C SER A 143 6.01 12.56 9.89
N GLY A 144 5.37 11.55 9.32
CA GLY A 144 4.10 10.99 9.79
C GLY A 144 2.88 11.84 9.37
N THR A 145 1.69 11.29 9.58
CA THR A 145 0.43 12.03 9.40
C THR A 145 0.06 12.79 10.67
N ARG A 146 -0.89 13.72 10.53
CA ARG A 146 -1.55 14.35 11.66
C ARG A 146 -2.56 13.42 12.33
N ASN A 147 -2.98 13.77 13.54
CA ASN A 147 -4.06 13.07 14.23
C ASN A 147 -5.41 13.50 13.64
N PHE A 148 -6.08 12.61 12.96
CA PHE A 148 -7.32 12.90 12.23
C PHE A 148 -8.54 13.19 13.15
N LEU A 149 -8.43 13.04 14.48
CA LEU A 149 -9.44 13.59 15.38
C LEU A 149 -9.28 15.10 15.61
N LYS A 150 -8.10 15.67 15.31
CA LYS A 150 -7.81 17.09 15.53
C LYS A 150 -7.88 17.88 14.21
N GLU A 151 -7.36 17.31 13.14
CA GLU A 151 -7.32 17.89 11.80
C GLU A 151 -7.13 16.78 10.76
N PRO A 152 -7.38 16.99 9.47
CA PRO A 152 -7.15 15.96 8.45
C PRO A 152 -5.75 15.37 8.51
N ALA A 153 -5.64 14.04 8.32
CA ALA A 153 -4.38 13.29 8.42
C ALA A 153 -3.29 13.84 7.49
N MET A 154 -3.67 14.27 6.30
CA MET A 154 -2.76 14.80 5.28
C MET A 154 -3.35 16.07 4.66
N THR A 155 -2.50 16.93 4.10
CA THR A 155 -2.94 17.96 3.16
C THR A 155 -3.21 17.35 1.77
N GLU A 156 -3.89 18.09 0.90
CA GLU A 156 -4.07 17.67 -0.50
C GLU A 156 -2.72 17.43 -1.18
N GLU A 157 -1.75 18.34 -0.99
CA GLU A 157 -0.40 18.21 -1.56
C GLU A 157 0.32 16.96 -1.07
N GLU A 158 0.28 16.66 0.23
CA GLU A 158 0.89 15.46 0.80
C GLU A 158 0.25 14.18 0.25
N THR A 159 -1.07 14.15 0.14
CA THR A 159 -1.82 13.02 -0.42
C THR A 159 -1.43 12.77 -1.88
N VAL A 160 -1.43 13.81 -2.70
CA VAL A 160 -1.04 13.75 -4.12
C VAL A 160 0.42 13.28 -4.26
N ARG A 161 1.34 13.84 -3.46
CA ARG A 161 2.76 13.45 -3.47
C ARG A 161 2.97 11.99 -3.07
N ALA A 162 2.23 11.49 -2.09
CA ALA A 162 2.33 10.10 -1.67
C ALA A 162 1.82 9.16 -2.77
N ILE A 163 0.68 9.45 -3.42
CA ILE A 163 0.16 8.69 -4.56
C ILE A 163 1.17 8.74 -5.74
N ALA A 164 1.67 9.92 -6.09
CA ALA A 164 2.66 10.08 -7.16
C ALA A 164 3.95 9.28 -6.88
N THR A 165 4.36 9.19 -5.62
CA THR A 165 5.50 8.38 -5.19
C THR A 165 5.27 6.90 -5.50
N GLY A 166 4.09 6.35 -5.17
CA GLY A 166 3.73 4.97 -5.52
C GLY A 166 3.83 4.71 -7.02
N THR A 167 3.21 5.57 -7.82
CA THR A 167 3.23 5.47 -9.30
C THR A 167 4.66 5.51 -9.85
N ARG A 168 5.51 6.40 -9.34
CA ARG A 168 6.92 6.50 -9.75
C ARG A 168 7.68 5.23 -9.42
N LEU A 169 7.51 4.70 -8.22
CA LEU A 169 8.23 3.49 -7.77
C LEU A 169 7.86 2.25 -8.58
N VAL A 170 6.60 2.09 -8.98
CA VAL A 170 6.19 1.00 -9.89
C VAL A 170 6.88 1.13 -11.25
N ARG A 171 6.95 2.35 -11.81
CA ARG A 171 7.66 2.60 -13.07
C ARG A 171 9.14 2.27 -12.96
N GLU A 172 9.82 2.72 -11.90
CA GLU A 172 11.21 2.36 -11.63
C GLU A 172 11.41 0.85 -11.51
N CYS A 173 10.52 0.15 -10.81
CA CYS A 173 10.58 -1.30 -10.70
C CYS A 173 10.41 -1.97 -12.08
N LYS A 174 9.47 -1.49 -12.89
CA LYS A 174 9.29 -1.98 -14.27
C LYS A 174 10.57 -1.79 -15.10
N GLU A 175 11.18 -0.62 -15.07
CA GLU A 175 12.44 -0.32 -15.77
C GLU A 175 13.60 -1.20 -15.28
N LYS A 176 13.62 -1.53 -13.99
CA LYS A 176 14.58 -2.47 -13.39
C LYS A 176 14.25 -3.94 -13.70
N GLY A 177 13.20 -4.24 -14.47
CA GLY A 177 12.84 -5.56 -14.96
C GLY A 177 12.05 -6.42 -13.98
N TYR A 178 11.39 -5.82 -12.96
CA TYR A 178 10.45 -6.58 -12.12
C TYR A 178 9.21 -6.95 -12.95
N GLY A 179 8.91 -8.25 -13.01
CA GLY A 179 7.74 -8.78 -13.70
C GLY A 179 6.48 -8.85 -12.84
N ILE A 180 6.65 -8.84 -11.51
CA ILE A 180 5.56 -8.83 -10.55
C ILE A 180 5.98 -8.11 -9.27
N LEU A 181 5.08 -7.31 -8.72
CA LEU A 181 5.24 -6.61 -7.45
C LEU A 181 4.10 -7.00 -6.50
N ALA A 182 4.46 -7.32 -5.26
CA ALA A 182 3.52 -7.38 -4.15
C ALA A 182 3.54 -6.06 -3.38
N THR A 183 2.39 -5.69 -2.85
CA THR A 183 2.20 -4.53 -2.00
C THR A 183 2.37 -4.89 -0.53
N GLY A 184 2.94 -3.99 0.26
CA GLY A 184 3.04 -4.12 1.69
C GLY A 184 3.16 -2.75 2.35
N GLU A 185 2.83 -2.69 3.62
CA GLU A 185 2.98 -1.48 4.41
C GLU A 185 3.48 -1.81 5.83
N MET A 186 4.04 -0.81 6.49
CA MET A 186 4.41 -0.85 7.89
C MET A 186 4.23 0.53 8.51
N GLY A 187 3.33 0.62 9.49
CA GLY A 187 3.11 1.87 10.21
C GLY A 187 2.29 1.64 11.47
N ILE A 188 2.80 2.01 12.63
CA ILE A 188 2.01 1.92 13.85
C ILE A 188 0.81 2.87 13.75
N GLY A 189 -0.40 2.34 14.02
CA GLY A 189 -1.66 3.05 13.80
C GLY A 189 -2.37 2.77 12.47
N ASN A 190 -1.69 2.15 11.48
CA ASN A 190 -2.19 1.83 10.14
C ASN A 190 -3.53 1.07 10.12
N THR A 191 -3.75 0.15 11.05
CA THR A 191 -5.04 -0.58 11.14
C THR A 191 -6.20 0.31 11.60
N THR A 192 -5.93 1.46 12.23
CA THR A 192 -6.96 2.44 12.56
C THR A 192 -7.31 3.29 11.34
N THR A 193 -6.30 3.77 10.60
CA THR A 193 -6.51 4.49 9.33
C THR A 193 -7.22 3.61 8.32
N SER A 194 -6.79 2.33 8.18
CA SER A 194 -7.45 1.36 7.29
C SER A 194 -8.91 1.14 7.66
N SER A 195 -9.24 1.00 8.94
CA SER A 195 -10.62 0.86 9.40
C SER A 195 -11.46 2.09 9.08
N ALA A 196 -10.91 3.30 9.31
CA ALA A 196 -11.62 4.55 9.02
C ALA A 196 -11.90 4.72 7.51
N VAL A 197 -10.88 4.48 6.66
CA VAL A 197 -11.04 4.51 5.21
C VAL A 197 -12.06 3.47 4.75
N THR A 198 -12.00 2.25 5.27
CA THR A 198 -12.91 1.16 4.89
C THR A 198 -14.34 1.49 5.29
N ALA A 199 -14.57 1.95 6.53
CA ALA A 199 -15.91 2.31 7.02
C ALA A 199 -16.52 3.45 6.17
N ALA A 200 -15.73 4.47 5.83
CA ALA A 200 -16.18 5.58 5.00
C ALA A 200 -16.57 5.10 3.59
N LEU A 201 -15.69 4.36 2.92
CA LEU A 201 -15.91 3.93 1.52
C LEU A 201 -17.02 2.88 1.37
N LEU A 202 -17.19 1.98 2.36
CA LEU A 202 -18.26 0.99 2.38
C LEU A 202 -19.56 1.52 3.00
N GLN A 203 -19.55 2.74 3.54
CA GLN A 203 -20.69 3.37 4.20
C GLN A 203 -21.27 2.49 5.33
N CYS A 204 -20.39 1.88 6.13
CA CYS A 204 -20.76 0.98 7.22
C CYS A 204 -20.30 1.51 8.58
N GLY A 205 -20.74 0.86 9.65
CA GLY A 205 -20.37 1.20 11.02
C GLY A 205 -18.89 0.89 11.32
N ALA A 206 -18.27 1.69 12.18
CA ALA A 206 -16.89 1.48 12.62
C ALA A 206 -16.68 0.07 13.21
N GLU A 207 -17.68 -0.48 13.89
CA GLU A 207 -17.64 -1.79 14.54
C GLU A 207 -17.51 -2.95 13.57
N GLU A 208 -18.04 -2.80 12.36
CA GLU A 208 -18.05 -3.85 11.35
C GLU A 208 -16.67 -4.11 10.76
N VAL A 209 -15.82 -3.07 10.73
CA VAL A 209 -14.52 -3.11 10.04
C VAL A 209 -13.32 -2.87 10.95
N THR A 210 -13.56 -2.56 12.24
CA THR A 210 -12.45 -2.28 13.17
C THR A 210 -12.07 -3.52 13.96
N GLY A 211 -10.88 -4.03 13.68
CA GLY A 211 -10.28 -5.16 14.40
C GLY A 211 -9.29 -4.73 15.49
N ARG A 212 -8.78 -5.72 16.25
CA ARG A 212 -7.84 -5.54 17.36
C ARG A 212 -6.43 -5.11 16.93
N GLY A 213 -6.15 -5.10 15.62
CA GLY A 213 -4.80 -4.84 15.13
C GLY A 213 -3.79 -5.83 15.73
N ALA A 214 -2.71 -5.32 16.32
CA ALA A 214 -1.66 -6.14 16.92
C ALA A 214 -2.04 -6.79 18.27
N GLY A 215 -3.34 -6.80 18.65
CA GLY A 215 -3.81 -7.50 19.83
C GLY A 215 -4.33 -6.60 20.97
N LEU A 216 -5.03 -5.53 20.66
CA LEU A 216 -5.69 -4.67 21.65
C LEU A 216 -6.63 -5.48 22.57
N THR A 217 -6.72 -5.04 23.84
CA THR A 217 -7.74 -5.51 24.78
C THR A 217 -9.15 -5.10 24.33
N ASP A 218 -10.20 -5.62 24.96
CA ASP A 218 -11.58 -5.20 24.67
C ASP A 218 -11.80 -3.71 24.85
N GLN A 219 -11.20 -3.12 25.89
CA GLN A 219 -11.24 -1.69 26.13
C GLN A 219 -10.51 -0.91 25.03
N GLY A 220 -9.34 -1.39 24.61
CA GLY A 220 -8.58 -0.78 23.50
C GLY A 220 -9.32 -0.86 22.17
N LEU A 221 -10.00 -1.99 21.89
CA LEU A 221 -10.84 -2.14 20.70
C LEU A 221 -12.02 -1.17 20.72
N ALA A 222 -12.74 -1.08 21.85
CA ALA A 222 -13.86 -0.13 22.00
C ALA A 222 -13.41 1.32 21.80
N ARG A 223 -12.25 1.70 22.37
CA ARG A 223 -11.65 3.01 22.12
C ARG A 223 -11.35 3.25 20.65
N LYS A 224 -10.72 2.29 19.98
CA LYS A 224 -10.41 2.39 18.56
C LYS A 224 -11.65 2.53 17.69
N GLN A 225 -12.72 1.77 17.97
CA GLN A 225 -14.01 1.89 17.29
C GLN A 225 -14.63 3.28 17.52
N GLN A 226 -14.55 3.80 18.73
CA GLN A 226 -15.04 5.15 19.05
C GLN A 226 -14.25 6.22 18.28
N VAL A 227 -12.92 6.10 18.20
CA VAL A 227 -12.06 7.04 17.45
C VAL A 227 -12.45 7.06 15.97
N VAL A 228 -12.63 5.88 15.36
CA VAL A 228 -13.05 5.77 13.96
C VAL A 228 -14.43 6.39 13.75
N ARG A 229 -15.41 6.06 14.60
CA ARG A 229 -16.77 6.61 14.52
C ARG A 229 -16.77 8.13 14.61
N THR A 230 -16.05 8.68 15.61
CA THR A 230 -15.96 10.13 15.82
C THR A 230 -15.40 10.84 14.57
N ALA A 231 -14.38 10.29 13.94
CA ALA A 231 -13.83 10.86 12.71
C ALA A 231 -14.82 10.83 11.55
N LEU A 232 -15.52 9.70 11.35
CA LEU A 232 -16.54 9.57 10.31
C LEU A 232 -17.65 10.61 10.46
N GLU A 233 -18.14 10.82 11.70
CA GLU A 233 -19.19 11.79 12.03
C GLU A 233 -18.69 13.24 11.89
N THR A 234 -17.49 13.54 12.40
CA THR A 234 -16.94 14.90 12.43
C THR A 234 -16.75 15.46 11.02
N TYR A 235 -16.31 14.62 10.09
CA TYR A 235 -16.01 15.03 8.72
C TYR A 235 -17.08 14.60 7.69
N ASP A 236 -18.18 14.00 8.13
CA ASP A 236 -19.26 13.47 7.25
C ASP A 236 -18.70 12.58 6.12
N LEU A 237 -17.81 11.65 6.49
CA LEU A 237 -17.03 10.88 5.50
C LEU A 237 -17.85 9.86 4.71
N TRP A 238 -19.05 9.52 5.15
CA TRP A 238 -19.95 8.63 4.38
C TRP A 238 -20.45 9.25 3.07
N HIS A 239 -20.38 10.60 2.96
CA HIS A 239 -20.79 11.33 1.77
C HIS A 239 -19.59 11.93 1.01
N ALA A 240 -18.36 11.71 1.51
CA ALA A 240 -17.15 12.22 0.90
C ALA A 240 -16.69 11.35 -0.29
N ASP A 241 -15.99 11.95 -1.24
CA ASP A 241 -15.31 11.19 -2.30
C ASP A 241 -14.08 10.45 -1.75
N ALA A 242 -13.60 9.45 -2.49
CA ALA A 242 -12.51 8.58 -2.06
C ALA A 242 -11.19 9.34 -1.79
N PHE A 243 -10.93 10.43 -2.52
CA PHE A 243 -9.73 11.24 -2.31
C PHE A 243 -9.83 12.00 -0.98
N THR A 244 -10.97 12.62 -0.72
CA THR A 244 -11.26 13.31 0.55
C THR A 244 -11.18 12.34 1.73
N VAL A 245 -11.72 11.13 1.61
CA VAL A 245 -11.60 10.08 2.65
C VAL A 245 -10.13 9.75 2.91
N LEU A 246 -9.35 9.48 1.85
CA LEU A 246 -7.93 9.15 1.97
C LEU A 246 -7.13 10.28 2.63
N GLN A 247 -7.36 11.53 2.23
CA GLN A 247 -6.72 12.72 2.78
C GLN A 247 -7.04 12.89 4.26
N THR A 248 -8.30 12.69 4.64
CA THR A 248 -8.80 13.04 5.98
C THR A 248 -8.43 11.99 7.03
N VAL A 249 -8.62 10.71 6.74
CA VAL A 249 -8.43 9.61 7.71
C VAL A 249 -7.47 8.51 7.26
N GLY A 250 -6.84 8.68 6.09
CA GLY A 250 -5.87 7.73 5.57
C GLY A 250 -4.48 7.86 6.18
N GLY A 251 -3.51 7.24 5.51
CA GLY A 251 -2.09 7.28 5.84
C GLY A 251 -1.24 7.47 4.60
N LEU A 252 0.00 7.92 4.77
CA LEU A 252 0.95 8.07 3.67
C LEU A 252 1.28 6.72 3.00
N ASP A 253 1.28 5.65 3.78
CA ASP A 253 1.41 4.27 3.34
C ASP A 253 0.26 3.85 2.42
N ILE A 254 -1.00 4.07 2.83
CA ILE A 254 -2.19 3.78 2.02
C ILE A 254 -2.19 4.64 0.74
N ALA A 255 -1.82 5.93 0.84
CA ALA A 255 -1.72 6.81 -0.31
C ALA A 255 -0.63 6.35 -1.30
N GLY A 256 0.53 5.92 -0.80
CA GLY A 256 1.59 5.31 -1.61
C GLY A 256 1.12 4.04 -2.31
N LEU A 257 0.40 3.16 -1.61
CA LEU A 257 -0.19 1.94 -2.18
C LEU A 257 -1.25 2.26 -3.24
N THR A 258 -2.05 3.31 -3.05
CA THR A 258 -3.05 3.75 -4.04
C THR A 258 -2.40 4.14 -5.37
N GLY A 259 -1.16 4.64 -5.33
CA GLY A 259 -0.40 5.02 -6.52
C GLY A 259 0.23 3.85 -7.27
N MET A 260 0.28 2.66 -6.66
CA MET A 260 0.83 1.45 -7.28
C MET A 260 -0.16 0.80 -8.26
#